data_cd64a4854c1169fa49edc8c3cf315a91
#
_entry.id   cd64a4854c1169fa49edc8c3cf315a91
#
_cell.length_a   1.000
_cell.length_b   1.000
_cell.length_c   1.000
_cell.angle_alpha   90.00
_cell.angle_beta   90.00
_cell.angle_gamma   90.00
#
_symmetry.space_group_name_H-M   'P 1'
#
loop_
_entity.id
_entity.type
_entity.pdbx_description
1 polymer ?
#
loop_
_entity_poly.entity_id
_entity_poly.type
_entity_poly.pdbx_seq_one_letter_code
_entity_poly.pdbx_strand_id
1 'polypeptide(L)'
;MNRELRTDLAGRRCANLPKGSPSLADPEVARLLQAVPEWKRSGKGIEREYKLSSYMSGVRLFALLAAIAEQEDHHPDALVRWRKVKLTLWTHTVDGLSENDFILASKLDAAFEEFQRSEGGA
;
A
#
# COMPACT_ATOMS: atom_id res chain seq x y z
N MET A 1 4.68 6.37 14.58
CA MET A 1 4.71 5.23 13.63
C MET A 1 5.28 3.99 14.32
N ASN A 2 4.72 2.84 14.02
CA ASN A 2 5.24 1.57 14.55
C ASN A 2 6.15 0.91 13.49
N ARG A 3 7.46 1.15 13.59
CA ARG A 3 8.43 0.63 12.62
C ARG A 3 8.60 -0.88 12.69
N GLU A 4 8.52 -1.45 13.89
CA GLU A 4 8.63 -2.90 14.04
C GLU A 4 7.46 -3.62 13.37
N LEU A 5 6.25 -3.09 13.54
CA LEU A 5 5.07 -3.64 12.88
C LEU A 5 5.19 -3.52 11.37
N ARG A 6 5.66 -2.38 10.85
CA ARG A 6 5.84 -2.20 9.41
C ARG A 6 6.86 -3.19 8.86
N THR A 7 7.99 -3.39 9.55
CA THR A 7 9.02 -4.33 9.11
C THR A 7 8.47 -5.75 9.10
N ASP A 8 7.72 -6.13 10.11
CA ASP A 8 7.10 -7.45 10.19
C ASP A 8 6.12 -7.66 9.03
N LEU A 9 5.22 -6.70 8.80
CA LEU A 9 4.24 -6.79 7.71
C LEU A 9 4.93 -6.84 6.35
N ALA A 10 5.94 -5.99 6.12
CA ALA A 10 6.66 -5.97 4.85
C ALA A 10 7.39 -7.28 4.56
N GLY A 11 7.72 -8.04 5.58
CA GLY A 11 8.37 -9.36 5.44
C GLY A 11 7.40 -10.50 5.15
N ARG A 12 6.09 -10.27 5.25
CA ARG A 12 5.08 -11.31 5.00
C ARG A 12 4.68 -11.36 3.54
N ARG A 13 4.02 -12.44 3.17
CA ARG A 13 3.40 -12.58 1.84
C ARG A 13 1.89 -12.43 1.99
N CYS A 14 1.27 -11.81 0.99
CA CYS A 14 -0.18 -11.75 0.95
C CYS A 14 -0.75 -13.16 0.80
N ALA A 15 -1.84 -13.44 1.51
CA ALA A 15 -2.48 -14.75 1.51
C ALA A 15 -3.66 -14.77 0.56
N ASN A 16 -3.96 -15.95 0.02
CA ASN A 16 -5.17 -16.14 -0.75
C ASN A 16 -6.34 -16.34 0.22
N LEU A 17 -7.25 -15.36 0.27
CA LEU A 17 -8.39 -15.39 1.19
C LEU A 17 -9.63 -15.84 0.44
N PRO A 18 -10.35 -16.88 0.92
CA PRO A 18 -11.57 -17.34 0.27
C PRO A 18 -12.64 -16.24 0.23
N LYS A 19 -13.42 -16.24 -0.83
CA LYS A 19 -14.57 -15.33 -0.94
C LYS A 19 -15.50 -15.51 0.25
N GLY A 20 -15.90 -14.41 0.86
CA GLY A 20 -16.77 -14.41 2.02
C GLY A 20 -16.03 -14.48 3.35
N SER A 21 -14.69 -14.52 3.34
CA SER A 21 -13.92 -14.39 4.59
C SER A 21 -14.24 -13.05 5.23
N PRO A 22 -14.22 -12.94 6.58
CA PRO A 22 -14.56 -11.69 7.24
C PRO A 22 -13.50 -10.63 7.01
N SER A 23 -13.94 -9.37 6.86
CA SER A 23 -13.03 -8.23 6.84
C SER A 23 -12.53 -7.95 8.25
N LEU A 24 -11.43 -7.17 8.34
CA LEU A 24 -10.87 -6.78 9.63
C LEU A 24 -11.84 -5.90 10.41
N ALA A 25 -11.90 -6.11 11.73
CA ALA A 25 -12.65 -5.23 12.62
C ALA A 25 -11.94 -3.88 12.78
N ASP A 26 -12.70 -2.84 13.10
CA ASP A 26 -12.17 -1.48 13.22
C ASP A 26 -10.98 -1.36 14.17
N PRO A 27 -10.97 -1.99 15.35
CA PRO A 27 -9.79 -1.89 16.23
C PRO A 27 -8.52 -2.46 15.60
N GLU A 28 -8.63 -3.53 14.82
CA GLU A 28 -7.49 -4.12 14.15
C GLU A 28 -7.00 -3.23 13.01
N VAL A 29 -7.93 -2.63 12.27
CA VAL A 29 -7.57 -1.65 11.23
C VAL A 29 -6.79 -0.49 11.86
N ALA A 30 -7.27 0.04 12.98
CA ALA A 30 -6.58 1.13 13.66
C ALA A 30 -5.18 0.74 14.09
N ARG A 31 -5.00 -0.50 14.58
CA ARG A 31 -3.69 -1.00 14.98
C ARG A 31 -2.74 -1.09 13.79
N LEU A 32 -3.20 -1.67 12.69
CA LEU A 32 -2.36 -1.88 11.52
C LEU A 32 -2.03 -0.58 10.78
N LEU A 33 -2.92 0.42 10.85
CA LEU A 33 -2.62 1.73 10.28
C LEU A 33 -1.40 2.40 10.93
N GLN A 34 -1.06 2.03 12.17
CA GLN A 34 0.14 2.58 12.82
C GLN A 34 1.43 2.16 12.13
N ALA A 35 1.41 1.07 11.37
CA ALA A 35 2.56 0.64 10.58
C ALA A 35 2.72 1.48 9.32
N VAL A 36 1.63 2.05 8.83
CA VAL A 36 1.60 2.79 7.56
C VAL A 36 0.86 4.13 7.76
N PRO A 37 1.44 5.05 8.56
CA PRO A 37 0.73 6.27 8.98
C PRO A 37 0.39 7.22 7.84
N GLU A 38 1.01 7.08 6.67
CA GLU A 38 0.69 7.91 5.51
C GLU A 38 -0.57 7.40 4.78
N TRP A 39 -1.05 6.23 5.13
CA TRP A 39 -2.29 5.68 4.58
C TRP A 39 -3.45 6.03 5.50
N LYS A 40 -4.62 6.27 4.89
CA LYS A 40 -5.85 6.55 5.64
C LYS A 40 -7.00 5.75 5.06
N ARG A 41 -8.03 5.53 5.86
CA ARG A 41 -9.22 4.84 5.38
C ARG A 41 -9.93 5.68 4.31
N SER A 42 -10.42 4.98 3.29
CA SER A 42 -11.18 5.58 2.20
C SER A 42 -12.17 4.54 1.69
N GLY A 43 -13.46 4.75 1.94
CA GLY A 43 -14.48 3.77 1.58
C GLY A 43 -14.18 2.42 2.21
N LYS A 44 -14.12 1.38 1.39
CA LYS A 44 -13.83 0.01 1.84
C LYS A 44 -12.35 -0.26 2.01
N GLY A 45 -11.49 0.68 1.69
CA GLY A 45 -10.05 0.47 1.63
C GLY A 45 -9.24 1.48 2.41
N ILE A 46 -7.96 1.51 2.06
CA ILE A 46 -7.03 2.54 2.53
C ILE A 46 -6.37 3.17 1.30
N GLU A 47 -5.98 4.44 1.42
CA GLU A 47 -5.35 5.16 0.33
C GLU A 47 -4.15 5.95 0.80
N ARG A 48 -3.19 6.13 -0.09
CA ARG A 48 -2.05 7.02 0.09
C ARG A 48 -1.78 7.77 -1.21
N GLU A 49 -1.43 9.06 -1.08
CA GLU A 49 -0.96 9.86 -2.20
C GLU A 49 0.54 10.07 -2.05
N TYR A 50 1.30 9.57 -3.03
CA TYR A 50 2.75 9.76 -3.10
C TYR A 50 3.02 11.02 -3.91
N LYS A 51 3.89 11.90 -3.39
CA LYS A 51 4.26 13.15 -4.07
C LYS A 51 5.64 12.98 -4.71
N LEU A 52 5.75 13.41 -5.95
CA LEU A 52 6.96 13.25 -6.76
C LEU A 52 7.42 14.60 -7.31
N SER A 53 8.67 14.63 -7.80
CA SER A 53 9.27 15.85 -8.37
C SER A 53 8.81 16.13 -9.80
N SER A 54 8.30 15.12 -10.50
CA SER A 54 7.89 15.26 -11.90
C SER A 54 6.85 14.21 -12.26
N TYR A 55 6.20 14.41 -13.40
CA TYR A 55 5.26 13.44 -13.94
C TYR A 55 5.94 12.10 -14.20
N MET A 56 7.10 12.13 -14.86
CA MET A 56 7.79 10.89 -15.20
C MET A 56 8.35 10.16 -13.98
N SER A 57 8.73 10.89 -12.92
CA SER A 57 9.10 10.26 -11.66
C SER A 57 7.92 9.47 -11.09
N GLY A 58 6.71 10.02 -11.20
CA GLY A 58 5.49 9.30 -10.78
C GLY A 58 5.24 8.05 -11.61
N VAL A 59 5.47 8.12 -12.91
CA VAL A 59 5.32 6.96 -13.79
C VAL A 59 6.32 5.86 -13.40
N ARG A 60 7.58 6.24 -13.17
CA ARG A 60 8.61 5.26 -12.74
C ARG A 60 8.27 4.66 -11.38
N LEU A 61 7.80 5.48 -10.44
CA LEU A 61 7.37 4.97 -9.14
C LEU A 61 6.22 3.97 -9.31
N PHE A 62 5.21 4.33 -10.09
CA PHE A 62 4.08 3.43 -10.26
C PHE A 62 4.53 2.09 -10.87
N ALA A 63 5.42 2.11 -11.85
CA ALA A 63 5.94 0.87 -12.44
C ALA A 63 6.62 -0.01 -11.39
N LEU A 64 7.40 0.58 -10.50
CA LEU A 64 8.05 -0.15 -9.40
C LEU A 64 7.02 -0.75 -8.44
N LEU A 65 6.05 0.06 -8.01
CA LEU A 65 5.03 -0.39 -7.06
C LEU A 65 4.12 -1.45 -7.70
N ALA A 66 3.80 -1.29 -8.99
CA ALA A 66 2.99 -2.26 -9.71
C ALA A 66 3.69 -3.63 -9.79
N ALA A 67 5.00 -3.67 -9.96
CA ALA A 67 5.74 -4.92 -9.98
C ALA A 67 5.66 -5.66 -8.63
N ILE A 68 5.71 -4.91 -7.54
CA ILE A 68 5.56 -5.49 -6.19
C ILE A 68 4.15 -6.04 -6.00
N ALA A 69 3.13 -5.27 -6.41
CA ALA A 69 1.74 -5.69 -6.33
C ALA A 69 1.50 -6.97 -7.12
N GLU A 70 2.11 -7.07 -8.29
CA GLU A 70 1.99 -8.26 -9.13
C GLU A 70 2.60 -9.49 -8.46
N GLN A 71 3.75 -9.33 -7.81
CA GLN A 71 4.39 -10.42 -7.07
C GLN A 71 3.52 -10.94 -5.93
N GLU A 72 2.76 -10.04 -5.29
CA GLU A 72 1.89 -10.39 -4.18
C GLU A 72 0.49 -10.82 -4.64
N ASP A 73 0.20 -10.72 -5.93
CA ASP A 73 -1.12 -10.99 -6.48
C ASP A 73 -2.21 -10.22 -5.74
N HIS A 74 -1.92 -8.96 -5.41
CA HIS A 74 -2.84 -8.05 -4.73
C HIS A 74 -2.63 -6.66 -5.32
N HIS A 75 -3.65 -6.14 -6.01
CA HIS A 75 -3.47 -5.01 -6.93
C HIS A 75 -4.21 -3.78 -6.42
N PRO A 76 -3.52 -2.65 -6.29
CA PRO A 76 -4.17 -1.39 -5.95
C PRO A 76 -4.89 -0.79 -7.15
N ASP A 77 -5.90 0.03 -6.88
CA ASP A 77 -6.35 0.99 -7.85
C ASP A 77 -5.38 2.17 -7.83
N ALA A 78 -5.08 2.73 -9.00
CA ALA A 78 -4.08 3.78 -9.11
C ALA A 78 -4.59 4.96 -9.89
N LEU A 79 -4.24 6.16 -9.42
CA LEU A 79 -4.49 7.39 -10.16
C LEU A 79 -3.16 8.12 -10.29
N VAL A 80 -2.64 8.19 -11.52
CA VAL A 80 -1.39 8.89 -11.82
C VAL A 80 -1.73 10.29 -12.30
N ARG A 81 -1.25 11.29 -11.55
CA ARG A 81 -1.47 12.71 -11.88
C ARG A 81 -0.11 13.38 -12.10
N TRP A 82 -0.12 14.65 -12.44
CA TRP A 82 1.08 15.38 -12.85
C TRP A 82 2.30 15.12 -11.94
N ARG A 83 2.19 15.24 -10.65
CA ARG A 83 3.33 15.02 -9.72
C ARG A 83 2.90 14.20 -8.52
N LYS A 84 1.91 13.34 -8.73
CA LYS A 84 1.30 12.56 -7.65
C LYS A 84 0.87 11.20 -8.17
N VAL A 85 0.99 10.21 -7.30
CA VAL A 85 0.42 8.88 -7.55
C VAL A 85 -0.42 8.53 -6.33
N LYS A 86 -1.71 8.32 -6.53
CA LYS A 86 -2.59 7.88 -5.46
C LYS A 86 -2.93 6.42 -5.65
N LEU A 87 -2.70 5.62 -4.61
CA LEU A 87 -3.06 4.21 -4.60
C LEU A 87 -4.14 3.95 -3.57
N THR A 88 -5.08 3.09 -3.93
CA THR A 88 -6.14 2.62 -3.04
C THR A 88 -6.07 1.10 -2.97
N LEU A 89 -6.10 0.55 -1.76
CA LEU A 89 -6.02 -0.88 -1.51
C LEU A 89 -7.26 -1.35 -0.75
N TRP A 90 -7.84 -2.44 -1.21
CA TRP A 90 -8.87 -3.18 -0.47
C TRP A 90 -8.89 -4.62 -0.99
N THR A 91 -9.50 -5.51 -0.24
CA THR A 91 -9.51 -6.94 -0.55
C THR A 91 -10.91 -7.35 -0.98
N HIS A 92 -11.07 -7.64 -2.27
CA HIS A 92 -12.38 -7.91 -2.87
C HIS A 92 -13.08 -9.11 -2.25
N THR A 93 -12.34 -10.18 -1.96
CA THR A 93 -12.93 -11.42 -1.43
C THR A 93 -13.51 -11.26 -0.02
N VAL A 94 -13.09 -10.24 0.73
CA VAL A 94 -13.66 -9.95 2.06
C VAL A 94 -14.53 -8.70 2.04
N ASP A 95 -14.68 -8.06 0.88
CA ASP A 95 -15.46 -6.83 0.70
C ASP A 95 -15.05 -5.73 1.70
N GLY A 96 -13.75 -5.54 1.86
CA GLY A 96 -13.21 -4.59 2.81
C GLY A 96 -11.72 -4.77 2.99
N LEU A 97 -11.24 -4.47 4.20
CA LEU A 97 -9.83 -4.58 4.52
C LEU A 97 -9.46 -5.95 5.07
N SER A 98 -8.30 -6.45 4.67
CA SER A 98 -7.67 -7.62 5.24
C SER A 98 -6.22 -7.28 5.57
N GLU A 99 -5.52 -8.20 6.24
CA GLU A 99 -4.10 -8.03 6.51
C GLU A 99 -3.29 -7.83 5.24
N ASN A 100 -3.73 -8.41 4.10
CA ASN A 100 -3.06 -8.25 2.81
C ASN A 100 -2.88 -6.79 2.43
N ASP A 101 -3.86 -5.93 2.70
CA ASP A 101 -3.77 -4.52 2.37
C ASP A 101 -2.64 -3.84 3.12
N PHE A 102 -2.44 -4.21 4.37
CA PHE A 102 -1.39 -3.63 5.21
C PHE A 102 -0.02 -4.24 4.93
N ILE A 103 0.03 -5.52 4.56
CA ILE A 103 1.25 -6.15 4.08
C ILE A 103 1.74 -5.43 2.82
N LEU A 104 0.86 -5.26 1.85
CA LEU A 104 1.24 -4.60 0.60
C LEU A 104 1.59 -3.14 0.83
N ALA A 105 0.77 -2.39 1.59
CA ALA A 105 1.07 -0.99 1.90
C ALA A 105 2.45 -0.85 2.53
N SER A 106 2.83 -1.76 3.44
CA SER A 106 4.13 -1.73 4.09
C SER A 106 5.27 -1.96 3.10
N LYS A 107 5.10 -2.91 2.18
CA LYS A 107 6.09 -3.17 1.12
C LYS A 107 6.23 -1.98 0.17
N LEU A 108 5.10 -1.38 -0.20
CA LEU A 108 5.10 -0.23 -1.12
C LEU A 108 5.78 0.97 -0.48
N ASP A 109 5.54 1.21 0.81
CA ASP A 109 6.16 2.34 1.51
C ASP A 109 7.67 2.16 1.64
N ALA A 110 8.12 0.94 1.93
CA ALA A 110 9.56 0.66 1.98
C ALA A 110 10.21 0.88 0.60
N ALA A 111 9.52 0.45 -0.47
CA ALA A 111 10.01 0.65 -1.83
C ALA A 111 10.04 2.13 -2.20
N PHE A 112 9.05 2.92 -1.76
CA PHE A 112 9.03 4.35 -2.02
C PHE A 112 10.21 5.05 -1.34
N GLU A 113 10.52 4.70 -0.11
CA GLU A 113 11.68 5.27 0.59
C GLU A 113 12.97 5.01 -0.16
N GLU A 114 13.14 3.78 -0.66
CA GLU A 114 14.30 3.43 -1.49
C GLU A 114 14.32 4.22 -2.79
N PHE A 115 13.16 4.34 -3.43
CA PHE A 115 13.00 5.10 -4.67
C PHE A 115 13.40 6.56 -4.48
N GLN A 116 12.96 7.18 -3.39
CA GLN A 116 13.32 8.57 -3.10
C GLN A 116 14.82 8.76 -2.97
N ARG A 117 15.51 7.82 -2.32
CA ARG A 117 16.96 7.90 -2.19
C ARG A 117 17.65 7.81 -3.53
N SER A 118 17.19 6.93 -4.42
CA SER A 118 17.82 6.74 -5.73
C SER A 118 17.48 7.86 -6.72
N GLU A 119 16.31 8.52 -6.57
CA GLU A 119 15.91 9.61 -7.46
C GLU A 119 16.39 10.97 -6.97
N GLY A 120 17.13 11.02 -5.88
CA GLY A 120 17.64 12.28 -5.34
C GLY A 120 16.66 13.03 -4.47
N GLY A 121 15.66 12.36 -3.94
CA GLY A 121 14.71 12.95 -3.02
C GLY A 121 13.66 13.79 -3.71
N ALA A 122 12.77 13.15 -4.38
CA ALA A 122 11.65 13.83 -5.04
C ALA A 122 10.70 14.50 -4.04
#